data_8bd453f49810cbb4d9b52c9d0d4aa86a
#
_entry.id   8bd453f49810cbb4d9b52c9d0d4aa86a
#
_cell.length_a   1.000
_cell.length_b   1.000
_cell.length_c   1.000
_cell.angle_alpha   90.00
_cell.angle_beta   90.00
_cell.angle_gamma   90.00
#
_symmetry.space_group_name_H-M   'P 1'
#
loop_
_entity.id
_entity.type
_entity.pdbx_description
1 polymer ?
#
loop_
_entity_poly.entity_id
_entity_poly.type
_entity_poly.pdbx_seq_one_letter_code
_entity_poly.pdbx_strand_id
1 'polypeptide(L)'
;MFFDGVNNMHQPTIATLSQQYEPAAMLDSFAYTNALLWLTAHRQQPLVHFWQLPATVILGLLDQRLPQLSAGLHDLAQAGYQTLLRNSGGLAVVADAGVLNVSLFLPASRSDYSITTAYQLMVDYVQAVWPTLPIATGEITRSYCPGDYDLSINGRKIAGMSQRRTEHALVIMLYVSVTGDQAARSRLIRDFYQTSLAGQADDRFPDVDPTVMTTVAEQLGHPLSVADTEQRFINVLQQRATVDTTTLPLLTEEPEFQAHLKTAYDQMQRRQRRLH
;
A
#
# COMPACT_ATOMS: atom_id res chain seq x y z
N MET A 1 -1.71 -8.72 18.89
CA MET A 1 -1.10 -7.63 18.11
C MET A 1 0.40 -7.81 18.07
N PHE A 2 1.18 -7.11 17.21
CA PHE A 2 2.61 -7.38 16.88
C PHE A 2 3.56 -7.63 18.06
N PHE A 3 3.18 -7.29 19.28
CA PHE A 3 4.03 -7.32 20.46
C PHE A 3 3.48 -8.20 21.60
N ASP A 4 2.44 -8.99 21.36
CA ASP A 4 1.77 -9.82 22.39
C ASP A 4 2.55 -11.09 22.78
N GLY A 5 3.85 -11.08 22.73
CA GLY A 5 4.70 -12.21 23.12
C GLY A 5 6.00 -11.83 23.84
N VAL A 6 6.25 -10.54 24.03
CA VAL A 6 7.50 -10.08 24.64
C VAL A 6 7.28 -9.84 26.14
N ASN A 7 7.51 -10.88 26.91
CA ASN A 7 7.55 -10.84 28.38
C ASN A 7 8.87 -10.20 28.87
N ASN A 8 9.21 -9.00 28.38
CA ASN A 8 10.39 -8.25 28.82
C ASN A 8 10.00 -6.86 29.33
N MET A 9 10.62 -6.44 30.42
CA MET A 9 10.41 -5.16 31.10
C MET A 9 10.68 -3.90 30.28
N HIS A 10 11.01 -4.01 28.98
CA HIS A 10 11.20 -2.88 28.05
C HIS A 10 10.18 -2.97 26.92
N GLN A 11 9.46 -1.90 26.71
CA GLN A 11 8.61 -1.77 25.51
C GLN A 11 9.48 -1.93 24.26
N PRO A 12 9.04 -2.73 23.27
CA PRO A 12 9.76 -2.86 22.00
C PRO A 12 9.85 -1.50 21.30
N THR A 13 10.94 -1.27 20.56
CA THR A 13 11.09 -0.08 19.74
C THR A 13 10.66 -0.40 18.31
N ILE A 14 9.87 0.50 17.70
CA ILE A 14 9.50 0.45 16.29
C ILE A 14 9.95 1.74 15.60
N ALA A 15 10.75 1.59 14.56
CA ALA A 15 11.21 2.73 13.78
C ALA A 15 10.15 3.13 12.73
N THR A 16 10.01 4.43 12.49
CA THR A 16 9.08 4.95 11.48
C THR A 16 9.77 5.87 10.49
N LEU A 17 9.32 5.81 9.23
CA LEU A 17 9.72 6.69 8.14
C LEU A 17 8.48 7.24 7.47
N SER A 18 8.43 8.55 7.22
CA SER A 18 7.36 9.20 6.47
C SER A 18 7.93 9.84 5.22
N GLN A 19 7.35 9.56 4.04
CA GLN A 19 7.82 10.10 2.77
C GLN A 19 6.64 10.52 1.89
N GLN A 20 6.78 11.70 1.29
CA GLN A 20 5.92 12.15 0.20
C GLN A 20 6.77 12.24 -1.06
N TYR A 21 6.39 11.49 -2.08
CA TYR A 21 7.17 11.42 -3.32
C TYR A 21 6.69 12.43 -4.35
N GLU A 22 7.64 13.08 -4.98
CA GLU A 22 7.40 13.93 -6.14
C GLU A 22 7.25 13.07 -7.43
N PRO A 23 6.65 13.61 -8.50
CA PRO A 23 6.43 12.86 -9.75
C PRO A 23 7.70 12.20 -10.31
N ALA A 24 8.85 12.87 -10.22
CA ALA A 24 10.13 12.31 -10.71
C ALA A 24 10.67 11.17 -9.84
N ALA A 25 10.22 11.06 -8.59
CA ALA A 25 10.70 10.10 -7.59
C ALA A 25 9.68 8.98 -7.29
N MET A 26 8.61 8.83 -8.08
CA MET A 26 7.55 7.84 -7.78
C MET A 26 8.07 6.39 -7.72
N LEU A 27 9.10 6.04 -8.49
CA LEU A 27 9.71 4.70 -8.47
C LEU A 27 10.42 4.40 -7.16
N ASP A 28 10.88 5.43 -6.45
CA ASP A 28 11.57 5.28 -5.17
C ASP A 28 10.66 4.66 -4.12
N SER A 29 9.35 4.87 -4.18
CA SER A 29 8.38 4.29 -3.24
C SER A 29 8.50 2.75 -3.14
N PHE A 30 8.61 2.08 -4.27
CA PHE A 30 8.79 0.62 -4.31
C PHE A 30 10.27 0.19 -4.19
N ALA A 31 11.21 1.04 -4.57
CA ALA A 31 12.62 0.81 -4.31
C ALA A 31 12.90 0.86 -2.79
N TYR A 32 12.35 1.85 -2.07
CA TYR A 32 12.39 1.91 -0.62
C TYR A 32 11.73 0.69 0.02
N THR A 33 10.57 0.23 -0.47
CA THR A 33 9.94 -0.99 0.04
C THR A 33 10.89 -2.19 -0.03
N ASN A 34 11.67 -2.34 -1.10
CA ASN A 34 12.65 -3.42 -1.21
C ASN A 34 13.85 -3.24 -0.27
N ALA A 35 14.40 -2.03 -0.20
CA ALA A 35 15.55 -1.72 0.65
C ALA A 35 15.19 -1.82 2.15
N LEU A 36 14.00 -1.34 2.55
CA LEU A 36 13.51 -1.47 3.92
C LEU A 36 13.22 -2.93 4.32
N LEU A 37 12.75 -3.75 3.37
CA LEU A 37 12.57 -5.19 3.63
C LEU A 37 13.92 -5.88 3.87
N TRP A 38 14.96 -5.51 3.11
CA TRP A 38 16.32 -5.95 3.36
C TRP A 38 16.83 -5.45 4.73
N LEU A 39 16.65 -4.16 5.03
CA LEU A 39 17.08 -3.56 6.31
C LEU A 39 16.43 -4.27 7.51
N THR A 40 15.12 -4.56 7.41
CA THR A 40 14.36 -5.30 8.43
C THR A 40 14.96 -6.69 8.68
N ALA A 41 15.29 -7.42 7.61
CA ALA A 41 15.94 -8.73 7.70
C ALA A 41 17.33 -8.63 8.34
N HIS A 42 18.09 -7.57 8.01
CA HIS A 42 19.46 -7.38 8.49
C HIS A 42 19.51 -6.91 9.95
N ARG A 43 18.69 -5.95 10.33
CA ARG A 43 18.67 -5.36 11.68
C ARG A 43 17.78 -6.14 12.66
N GLN A 44 16.95 -7.05 12.19
CA GLN A 44 15.98 -7.80 13.00
C GLN A 44 15.08 -6.89 13.85
N GLN A 45 14.68 -5.74 13.26
CA GLN A 45 13.89 -4.71 13.93
C GLN A 45 12.64 -4.39 13.10
N PRO A 46 11.43 -4.34 13.72
CA PRO A 46 10.23 -3.92 13.03
C PRO A 46 10.28 -2.43 12.69
N LEU A 47 9.69 -2.08 11.55
CA LEU A 47 9.55 -0.69 11.13
C LEU A 47 8.25 -0.45 10.38
N VAL A 48 7.81 0.82 10.33
CA VAL A 48 6.66 1.25 9.53
C VAL A 48 7.10 2.38 8.60
N HIS A 49 6.71 2.25 7.34
CA HIS A 49 6.89 3.28 6.33
C HIS A 49 5.54 3.82 5.91
N PHE A 50 5.30 5.10 6.17
CA PHE A 50 4.15 5.87 5.68
C PHE A 50 4.57 6.59 4.41
N TRP A 51 3.77 6.48 3.35
CA TRP A 51 4.15 7.12 2.10
C TRP A 51 2.96 7.51 1.24
N GLN A 52 3.16 8.57 0.46
CA GLN A 52 2.20 9.13 -0.46
C GLN A 52 2.83 9.30 -1.85
N LEU A 53 1.98 9.16 -2.88
CA LEU A 53 2.35 9.43 -4.27
C LEU A 53 1.58 10.63 -4.81
N PRO A 54 2.13 11.35 -5.80
CA PRO A 54 1.34 12.24 -6.64
C PRO A 54 0.31 11.42 -7.44
N ALA A 55 -0.50 12.07 -8.26
CA ALA A 55 -1.50 11.41 -9.09
C ALA A 55 -0.88 10.25 -9.92
N THR A 56 -1.00 9.03 -9.40
CA THR A 56 -0.36 7.82 -9.94
C THR A 56 -1.36 6.65 -9.96
N VAL A 57 -1.39 5.90 -11.05
CA VAL A 57 -2.01 4.59 -11.10
C VAL A 57 -0.92 3.53 -10.95
N ILE A 58 -0.99 2.78 -9.84
CA ILE A 58 -0.09 1.66 -9.57
C ILE A 58 -0.69 0.43 -10.23
N LEU A 59 -0.04 -0.07 -11.29
CA LEU A 59 -0.44 -1.27 -12.02
C LEU A 59 0.07 -2.53 -11.31
N GLY A 60 -0.74 -3.58 -11.30
CA GLY A 60 -0.34 -4.92 -10.87
C GLY A 60 0.33 -5.70 -11.99
N LEU A 61 0.94 -6.84 -11.65
CA LEU A 61 1.63 -7.67 -12.64
C LEU A 61 0.67 -8.27 -13.68
N LEU A 62 -0.60 -8.44 -13.34
CA LEU A 62 -1.59 -8.99 -14.26
C LEU A 62 -2.01 -7.99 -15.32
N ASP A 63 -1.98 -6.68 -15.01
CA ASP A 63 -2.39 -5.63 -15.95
C ASP A 63 -1.51 -5.58 -17.21
N GLN A 64 -0.28 -6.12 -17.17
CA GLN A 64 0.58 -6.27 -18.34
C GLN A 64 -0.01 -7.19 -19.44
N ARG A 65 -1.05 -7.98 -19.12
CA ARG A 65 -1.70 -8.91 -20.03
C ARG A 65 -2.92 -8.32 -20.72
N LEU A 66 -3.24 -7.07 -20.46
CA LEU A 66 -4.34 -6.37 -21.12
C LEU A 66 -4.05 -6.22 -22.62
N PRO A 67 -5.00 -6.58 -23.50
CA PRO A 67 -4.77 -6.65 -24.95
C PRO A 67 -4.46 -5.29 -25.58
N GLN A 68 -5.02 -4.20 -25.05
CA GLN A 68 -4.79 -2.81 -25.49
C GLN A 68 -4.22 -1.95 -24.35
N LEU A 69 -3.24 -2.49 -23.60
CA LEU A 69 -2.65 -1.81 -22.46
C LEU A 69 -2.17 -0.39 -22.81
N SER A 70 -1.51 -0.22 -23.99
CA SER A 70 -1.01 1.08 -24.42
C SER A 70 -2.10 2.13 -24.60
N ALA A 71 -3.29 1.75 -25.04
CA ALA A 71 -4.43 2.66 -25.15
C ALA A 71 -4.91 3.10 -23.76
N GLY A 72 -5.07 2.14 -22.83
CA GLY A 72 -5.43 2.47 -21.46
C GLY A 72 -4.39 3.33 -20.74
N LEU A 73 -3.09 3.09 -20.96
CA LEU A 73 -2.02 3.94 -20.41
C LEU A 73 -2.09 5.38 -20.96
N HIS A 74 -2.43 5.51 -22.25
CA HIS A 74 -2.63 6.83 -22.86
C HIS A 74 -3.79 7.59 -22.20
N ASP A 75 -4.93 6.91 -21.96
CA ASP A 75 -6.09 7.52 -21.32
C ASP A 75 -5.76 7.97 -19.88
N LEU A 76 -5.02 7.16 -19.11
CA LEU A 76 -4.55 7.54 -17.78
C LEU A 76 -3.65 8.79 -17.82
N ALA A 77 -2.75 8.86 -18.80
CA ALA A 77 -1.87 10.03 -19.00
C ALA A 77 -2.68 11.28 -19.37
N GLN A 78 -3.69 11.17 -20.24
CA GLN A 78 -4.59 12.27 -20.57
C GLN A 78 -5.41 12.75 -19.38
N ALA A 79 -5.73 11.84 -18.45
CA ALA A 79 -6.40 12.17 -17.18
C ALA A 79 -5.44 12.78 -16.14
N GLY A 80 -4.15 12.98 -16.47
CA GLY A 80 -3.15 13.58 -15.59
C GLY A 80 -2.49 12.62 -14.61
N TYR A 81 -2.64 11.30 -14.79
CA TYR A 81 -2.03 10.30 -13.94
C TYR A 81 -0.77 9.71 -14.56
N GLN A 82 0.27 9.61 -13.76
CA GLN A 82 1.42 8.78 -14.09
C GLN A 82 1.11 7.30 -13.83
N THR A 83 1.89 6.40 -14.41
CA THR A 83 1.73 4.96 -14.22
C THR A 83 3.00 4.33 -13.67
N LEU A 84 2.84 3.37 -12.77
CA LEU A 84 3.92 2.64 -12.14
C LEU A 84 3.54 1.15 -12.05
N LEU A 85 4.37 0.28 -12.62
CA LEU A 85 4.21 -1.16 -12.49
C LEU A 85 4.90 -1.67 -11.22
N ARG A 86 4.09 -2.12 -10.23
CA ARG A 86 4.63 -2.65 -8.97
C ARG A 86 5.25 -4.04 -9.13
N ASN A 87 5.97 -4.46 -8.09
CA ASN A 87 6.65 -5.76 -8.04
C ASN A 87 5.89 -6.82 -7.23
N SER A 88 4.60 -6.60 -6.99
CA SER A 88 3.69 -7.53 -6.30
C SER A 88 2.49 -7.86 -7.19
N GLY A 89 1.78 -8.93 -6.83
CA GLY A 89 0.53 -9.31 -7.49
C GLY A 89 -0.59 -8.28 -7.29
N GLY A 90 -1.76 -8.58 -7.82
CA GLY A 90 -2.95 -7.74 -7.83
C GLY A 90 -3.08 -6.93 -9.11
N LEU A 91 -3.93 -5.93 -9.09
CA LEU A 91 -4.46 -5.16 -10.21
C LEU A 91 -4.24 -3.65 -9.98
N ALA A 92 -4.69 -2.82 -10.91
CA ALA A 92 -4.53 -1.37 -10.84
C ALA A 92 -5.20 -0.76 -9.59
N VAL A 93 -4.50 0.19 -8.97
CA VAL A 93 -5.03 1.02 -7.88
C VAL A 93 -4.62 2.48 -8.09
N VAL A 94 -5.46 3.42 -7.66
CA VAL A 94 -5.14 4.85 -7.71
C VAL A 94 -4.45 5.26 -6.42
N ALA A 95 -3.31 5.91 -6.53
CA ALA A 95 -2.65 6.62 -5.44
C ALA A 95 -2.54 8.11 -5.80
N ASP A 96 -3.05 8.97 -4.94
CA ASP A 96 -3.00 10.43 -5.08
C ASP A 96 -2.91 11.09 -3.69
N ALA A 97 -3.01 12.41 -3.65
CA ALA A 97 -2.88 13.19 -2.42
C ALA A 97 -3.88 12.82 -1.30
N GLY A 98 -4.98 12.10 -1.63
CA GLY A 98 -5.97 11.64 -0.66
C GLY A 98 -5.79 10.18 -0.20
N VAL A 99 -4.69 9.54 -0.61
CA VAL A 99 -4.39 8.13 -0.30
C VAL A 99 -3.15 8.05 0.58
N LEU A 100 -3.26 7.30 1.68
CA LEU A 100 -2.11 6.92 2.51
C LEU A 100 -1.73 5.47 2.22
N ASN A 101 -0.45 5.23 1.97
CA ASN A 101 0.12 3.88 1.97
C ASN A 101 0.87 3.66 3.28
N VAL A 102 0.64 2.50 3.92
CA VAL A 102 1.28 2.09 5.16
C VAL A 102 1.93 0.74 4.95
N SER A 103 3.23 0.66 5.08
CA SER A 103 3.99 -0.58 4.95
C SER A 103 4.55 -0.97 6.31
N LEU A 104 4.06 -2.08 6.86
CA LEU A 104 4.55 -2.66 8.11
C LEU A 104 5.54 -3.76 7.79
N PHE A 105 6.78 -3.58 8.23
CA PHE A 105 7.86 -4.54 8.04
C PHE A 105 8.13 -5.27 9.36
N LEU A 106 8.21 -6.58 9.28
CA LEU A 106 8.48 -7.44 10.45
C LEU A 106 9.65 -8.37 10.14
N PRO A 107 10.65 -8.48 11.04
CA PRO A 107 11.60 -9.58 10.98
C PRO A 107 10.84 -10.88 11.22
N ALA A 108 11.04 -11.86 10.37
CA ALA A 108 10.30 -13.12 10.46
C ALA A 108 10.98 -14.21 9.65
N SER A 109 11.05 -15.42 10.18
CA SER A 109 11.24 -16.61 9.37
C SER A 109 9.93 -16.94 8.61
N ARG A 110 10.01 -17.82 7.63
CA ARG A 110 8.81 -18.23 6.86
C ARG A 110 7.75 -18.92 7.71
N SER A 111 8.13 -19.49 8.85
CA SER A 111 7.26 -20.20 9.78
C SER A 111 6.56 -19.30 10.79
N ASP A 112 7.05 -18.09 11.04
CA ASP A 112 6.58 -17.25 12.15
C ASP A 112 5.18 -16.68 11.92
N TYR A 113 4.85 -16.37 10.66
CA TYR A 113 3.55 -15.83 10.28
C TYR A 113 2.98 -16.56 9.07
N SER A 114 1.80 -17.14 9.18
CA SER A 114 1.02 -17.53 8.01
C SER A 114 0.64 -16.30 7.17
N ILE A 115 0.20 -16.50 5.91
CA ILE A 115 -0.32 -15.40 5.08
C ILE A 115 -1.50 -14.72 5.77
N THR A 116 -2.42 -15.52 6.30
CA THR A 116 -3.60 -15.05 7.04
C THR A 116 -3.23 -14.27 8.29
N THR A 117 -2.32 -14.81 9.11
CA THR A 117 -1.87 -14.14 10.34
C THR A 117 -1.25 -12.78 10.05
N ALA A 118 -0.43 -12.69 9.01
CA ALA A 118 0.19 -11.40 8.64
C ALA A 118 -0.86 -10.36 8.22
N TYR A 119 -1.84 -10.74 7.41
CA TYR A 119 -2.93 -9.83 7.06
C TYR A 119 -3.76 -9.43 8.29
N GLN A 120 -4.08 -10.37 9.19
CA GLN A 120 -4.83 -10.08 10.41
C GLN A 120 -4.14 -9.04 11.29
N LEU A 121 -2.80 -9.07 11.38
CA LEU A 121 -2.05 -8.03 12.11
C LEU A 121 -2.34 -6.63 11.57
N MET A 122 -2.41 -6.46 10.25
CA MET A 122 -2.74 -5.17 9.65
C MET A 122 -4.22 -4.81 9.82
N VAL A 123 -5.13 -5.77 9.74
CA VAL A 123 -6.56 -5.58 10.05
C VAL A 123 -6.72 -5.04 11.47
N ASP A 124 -6.12 -5.70 12.46
CA ASP A 124 -6.18 -5.30 13.88
C ASP A 124 -5.58 -3.90 14.09
N TYR A 125 -4.53 -3.57 13.33
CA TYR A 125 -3.92 -2.25 13.39
C TYR A 125 -4.88 -1.18 12.87
N VAL A 126 -5.51 -1.38 11.71
CA VAL A 126 -6.49 -0.45 11.14
C VAL A 126 -7.72 -0.29 12.04
N GLN A 127 -8.24 -1.39 12.60
CA GLN A 127 -9.37 -1.36 13.54
C GLN A 127 -9.03 -0.57 14.81
N ALA A 128 -7.79 -0.66 15.30
CA ALA A 128 -7.34 0.13 16.44
C ALA A 128 -7.20 1.63 16.12
N VAL A 129 -6.94 1.99 14.87
CA VAL A 129 -6.89 3.41 14.42
C VAL A 129 -8.29 4.04 14.41
N TRP A 130 -9.31 3.27 14.08
CA TRP A 130 -10.71 3.71 14.06
C TRP A 130 -11.63 2.77 14.86
N PRO A 131 -11.51 2.72 16.19
CA PRO A 131 -12.22 1.74 17.02
C PRO A 131 -13.74 1.93 17.04
N THR A 132 -14.23 3.08 16.60
CA THR A 132 -15.67 3.39 16.53
C THR A 132 -16.31 3.09 15.17
N LEU A 133 -15.49 2.80 14.13
CA LEU A 133 -16.00 2.48 12.82
C LEU A 133 -16.24 0.97 12.68
N PRO A 134 -17.35 0.54 12.08
CA PRO A 134 -17.65 -0.88 11.86
C PRO A 134 -16.87 -1.43 10.67
N ILE A 135 -15.54 -1.54 10.82
CA ILE A 135 -14.65 -2.02 9.77
C ILE A 135 -14.79 -3.54 9.65
N ALA A 136 -15.27 -3.99 8.50
CA ALA A 136 -15.37 -5.39 8.11
C ALA A 136 -14.21 -5.78 7.18
N THR A 137 -13.84 -7.06 7.20
CA THR A 137 -12.84 -7.66 6.31
C THR A 137 -13.52 -8.63 5.35
N GLY A 138 -13.20 -8.56 4.07
CA GLY A 138 -13.73 -9.45 3.05
C GLY A 138 -13.68 -8.80 1.67
N GLU A 139 -13.68 -9.62 0.63
CA GLU A 139 -13.60 -9.16 -0.74
C GLU A 139 -14.79 -8.26 -1.12
N ILE A 140 -14.50 -7.14 -1.76
CA ILE A 140 -15.48 -6.27 -2.42
C ILE A 140 -15.29 -6.43 -3.94
N THR A 141 -15.97 -7.41 -4.51
CA THR A 141 -15.74 -7.99 -5.85
C THR A 141 -15.75 -6.98 -7.00
N ARG A 142 -16.57 -5.93 -6.93
CA ARG A 142 -16.66 -4.89 -7.97
C ARG A 142 -15.83 -3.65 -7.66
N SER A 143 -14.96 -3.72 -6.62
CA SER A 143 -13.96 -2.67 -6.40
C SER A 143 -12.78 -2.82 -7.36
N TYR A 144 -11.98 -1.79 -7.53
CA TYR A 144 -10.68 -2.02 -8.17
C TYR A 144 -9.73 -2.81 -7.26
N CYS A 145 -8.94 -3.69 -7.86
CA CYS A 145 -8.03 -4.60 -7.15
C CYS A 145 -8.70 -5.30 -5.96
N PRO A 146 -9.79 -6.10 -6.18
CA PRO A 146 -10.45 -6.82 -5.10
C PRO A 146 -9.52 -7.86 -4.48
N GLY A 147 -9.72 -8.16 -3.19
CA GLY A 147 -8.94 -9.17 -2.47
C GLY A 147 -9.60 -9.58 -1.16
N ASP A 148 -9.29 -10.79 -0.69
CA ASP A 148 -9.91 -11.43 0.50
C ASP A 148 -9.77 -10.60 1.78
N TYR A 149 -8.78 -9.69 1.82
CA TYR A 149 -8.51 -8.82 2.97
C TYR A 149 -8.79 -7.34 2.66
N ASP A 150 -9.74 -7.05 1.76
CA ASP A 150 -10.26 -5.70 1.63
C ASP A 150 -10.90 -5.26 2.95
N LEU A 151 -10.71 -4.00 3.33
CA LEU A 151 -11.40 -3.41 4.46
C LEU A 151 -12.53 -2.52 3.96
N SER A 152 -13.68 -2.68 4.58
CA SER A 152 -14.90 -1.96 4.19
C SER A 152 -15.65 -1.41 5.38
N ILE A 153 -16.43 -0.35 5.15
CA ILE A 153 -17.39 0.20 6.08
C ILE A 153 -18.74 0.26 5.35
N ASN A 154 -19.78 -0.30 5.96
CA ASN A 154 -21.11 -0.38 5.35
C ASN A 154 -21.10 -1.02 3.95
N GLY A 155 -20.25 -2.04 3.75
CA GLY A 155 -20.11 -2.76 2.47
C GLY A 155 -19.35 -1.98 1.38
N ARG A 156 -18.77 -0.80 1.68
CA ARG A 156 -17.99 0.00 0.74
C ARG A 156 -16.51 -0.03 1.12
N LYS A 157 -15.66 -0.45 0.19
CA LYS A 157 -14.21 -0.59 0.41
C LYS A 157 -13.54 0.75 0.71
N ILE A 158 -12.73 0.77 1.77
CA ILE A 158 -11.87 1.89 2.17
C ILE A 158 -10.39 1.59 2.02
N ALA A 159 -10.00 0.31 2.02
CA ALA A 159 -8.60 -0.09 1.99
C ALA A 159 -8.41 -1.46 1.33
N GLY A 160 -7.22 -1.71 0.84
CA GLY A 160 -6.80 -3.00 0.31
C GLY A 160 -5.37 -3.32 0.76
N MET A 161 -4.99 -4.60 0.74
CA MET A 161 -3.70 -5.04 1.25
C MET A 161 -2.98 -5.96 0.28
N SER A 162 -1.66 -5.96 0.37
CA SER A 162 -0.80 -6.97 -0.23
C SER A 162 0.38 -7.27 0.69
N GLN A 163 1.06 -8.41 0.49
CA GLN A 163 2.25 -8.72 1.26
C GLN A 163 3.38 -9.25 0.38
N ARG A 164 4.61 -9.07 0.84
CA ARG A 164 5.80 -9.67 0.26
C ARG A 164 6.64 -10.28 1.37
N ARG A 165 7.34 -11.36 1.03
CA ARG A 165 8.13 -12.14 1.97
C ARG A 165 9.50 -12.43 1.39
N THR A 166 10.49 -12.42 2.26
CA THR A 166 11.80 -13.01 2.07
C THR A 166 11.97 -14.19 3.03
N GLU A 167 13.16 -14.72 3.15
CA GLU A 167 13.48 -15.76 4.12
C GLU A 167 13.47 -15.23 5.57
N HIS A 168 13.84 -13.95 5.77
CA HIS A 168 14.09 -13.37 7.10
C HIS A 168 13.25 -12.14 7.43
N ALA A 169 12.36 -11.73 6.54
CA ALA A 169 11.45 -10.61 6.79
C ALA A 169 10.18 -10.68 5.93
N LEU A 170 9.15 -10.01 6.36
CA LEU A 170 7.94 -9.76 5.58
C LEU A 170 7.54 -8.29 5.62
N VAL A 171 6.83 -7.84 4.61
CA VAL A 171 6.14 -6.55 4.60
C VAL A 171 4.67 -6.75 4.25
N ILE A 172 3.79 -6.12 5.05
CA ILE A 172 2.37 -5.98 4.77
C ILE A 172 2.15 -4.55 4.31
N MET A 173 1.65 -4.39 3.10
CA MET A 173 1.42 -3.09 2.46
C MET A 173 -0.07 -2.84 2.43
N LEU A 174 -0.49 -1.75 3.04
CA LEU A 174 -1.87 -1.27 3.11
C LEU A 174 -2.01 -0.01 2.25
N TYR A 175 -3.03 0.03 1.42
CA TYR A 175 -3.57 1.21 0.76
C TYR A 175 -4.80 1.68 1.54
N VAL A 176 -4.91 2.95 1.89
CA VAL A 176 -6.09 3.54 2.54
C VAL A 176 -6.59 4.73 1.75
N SER A 177 -7.85 4.68 1.32
CA SER A 177 -8.57 5.82 0.75
C SER A 177 -9.04 6.74 1.88
N VAL A 178 -8.22 7.75 2.20
CA VAL A 178 -8.47 8.66 3.34
C VAL A 178 -9.51 9.70 2.97
N THR A 179 -9.31 10.40 1.85
CA THR A 179 -10.13 11.54 1.43
C THR A 179 -10.12 11.70 -0.10
N GLY A 180 -10.87 12.65 -0.63
CA GLY A 180 -10.95 12.93 -2.06
C GLY A 180 -12.15 12.25 -2.73
N ASP A 181 -12.26 12.37 -4.07
CA ASP A 181 -13.36 11.78 -4.85
C ASP A 181 -13.05 10.31 -5.19
N GLN A 182 -13.48 9.39 -4.29
CA GLN A 182 -13.27 7.96 -4.51
C GLN A 182 -14.08 7.44 -5.72
N ALA A 183 -15.23 8.02 -5.99
CA ALA A 183 -16.01 7.64 -7.17
C ALA A 183 -15.31 8.02 -8.48
N ALA A 184 -14.62 9.18 -8.51
CA ALA A 184 -13.79 9.56 -9.67
C ALA A 184 -12.61 8.61 -9.86
N ARG A 185 -11.90 8.21 -8.78
CA ARG A 185 -10.85 7.19 -8.84
C ARG A 185 -11.36 5.86 -9.41
N SER A 186 -12.53 5.43 -8.96
CA SER A 186 -13.13 4.18 -9.43
C SER A 186 -13.56 4.27 -10.89
N ARG A 187 -14.10 5.41 -11.34
CA ARG A 187 -14.39 5.66 -12.77
C ARG A 187 -13.12 5.61 -13.61
N LEU A 188 -12.05 6.23 -13.16
CA LEU A 188 -10.75 6.23 -13.86
C LEU A 188 -10.26 4.78 -14.11
N ILE A 189 -10.30 3.92 -13.10
CA ILE A 189 -9.86 2.52 -13.23
C ILE A 189 -10.85 1.71 -14.08
N ARG A 190 -12.16 1.93 -13.95
CA ARG A 190 -13.16 1.30 -14.81
C ARG A 190 -12.88 1.62 -16.28
N ASP A 191 -12.71 2.90 -16.59
CA ASP A 191 -12.52 3.37 -17.97
C ASP A 191 -11.17 2.86 -18.52
N PHE A 192 -10.11 2.82 -17.71
CA PHE A 192 -8.84 2.18 -18.03
C PHE A 192 -9.02 0.70 -18.44
N TYR A 193 -9.78 -0.10 -17.66
CA TYR A 193 -10.03 -1.49 -18.02
C TYR A 193 -10.91 -1.63 -19.26
N GLN A 194 -11.95 -0.81 -19.40
CA GLN A 194 -12.81 -0.82 -20.59
C GLN A 194 -12.03 -0.55 -21.88
N THR A 195 -11.19 0.49 -21.89
CA THR A 195 -10.30 0.78 -23.01
C THR A 195 -9.30 -0.35 -23.24
N SER A 196 -8.64 -0.81 -22.18
CA SER A 196 -7.56 -1.80 -22.30
C SER A 196 -8.04 -3.20 -22.69
N LEU A 197 -9.27 -3.57 -22.36
CA LEU A 197 -9.91 -4.83 -22.75
C LEU A 197 -10.50 -4.78 -24.19
N ALA A 198 -10.73 -3.59 -24.73
CA ALA A 198 -11.27 -3.37 -26.08
C ALA A 198 -12.53 -4.21 -26.37
N GLY A 199 -13.45 -4.30 -25.41
CA GLY A 199 -14.70 -5.06 -25.50
C GLY A 199 -14.56 -6.57 -25.31
N GLN A 200 -13.37 -7.09 -25.00
CA GLN A 200 -13.17 -8.50 -24.66
C GLN A 200 -13.61 -8.76 -23.22
N ALA A 201 -14.37 -9.82 -22.98
CA ALA A 201 -14.65 -10.29 -21.62
C ALA A 201 -13.45 -11.07 -21.09
N ASP A 202 -12.98 -10.70 -19.88
CA ASP A 202 -11.90 -11.40 -19.22
C ASP A 202 -12.09 -11.29 -17.69
N ASP A 203 -12.53 -12.37 -17.08
CA ASP A 203 -12.86 -12.46 -15.65
C ASP A 203 -11.65 -12.23 -14.72
N ARG A 204 -10.44 -12.15 -15.26
CA ARG A 204 -9.23 -11.80 -14.50
C ARG A 204 -9.19 -10.33 -14.11
N PHE A 205 -9.98 -9.48 -14.78
CA PHE A 205 -10.02 -8.04 -14.54
C PHE A 205 -11.38 -7.62 -13.98
N PRO A 206 -11.44 -6.69 -13.02
CA PRO A 206 -12.67 -6.34 -12.35
C PRO A 206 -13.60 -5.50 -13.25
N ASP A 207 -14.89 -5.79 -13.20
CA ASP A 207 -15.95 -4.87 -13.65
C ASP A 207 -16.20 -3.84 -12.56
N VAL A 208 -15.43 -2.74 -12.59
CA VAL A 208 -15.39 -1.76 -11.50
C VAL A 208 -16.69 -0.97 -11.41
N ASP A 209 -17.34 -1.04 -10.24
CA ASP A 209 -18.49 -0.22 -9.89
C ASP A 209 -18.04 0.97 -9.02
N PRO A 210 -18.19 2.22 -9.50
CA PRO A 210 -17.78 3.41 -8.73
C PRO A 210 -18.48 3.60 -7.38
N THR A 211 -19.56 2.86 -7.11
CA THR A 211 -20.36 3.03 -5.88
C THR A 211 -19.92 2.14 -4.72
N VAL A 212 -19.12 1.09 -4.98
CA VAL A 212 -18.73 0.10 -3.97
C VAL A 212 -17.45 0.46 -3.19
N MET A 213 -16.91 1.64 -3.44
CA MET A 213 -15.76 2.16 -2.70
C MET A 213 -16.08 3.53 -2.10
N THR A 214 -15.35 3.90 -1.05
CA THR A 214 -15.55 5.15 -0.31
C THR A 214 -14.22 5.60 0.31
N THR A 215 -14.23 6.78 0.95
CA THR A 215 -13.11 7.24 1.77
C THR A 215 -13.44 7.12 3.25
N VAL A 216 -12.41 7.09 4.09
CA VAL A 216 -12.59 7.14 5.54
C VAL A 216 -13.26 8.45 5.97
N ALA A 217 -12.88 9.59 5.37
CA ALA A 217 -13.48 10.89 5.65
C ALA A 217 -14.99 10.91 5.37
N GLU A 218 -15.43 10.31 4.24
CA GLU A 218 -16.84 10.19 3.90
C GLU A 218 -17.61 9.36 4.95
N GLN A 219 -17.01 8.24 5.40
CA GLN A 219 -17.64 7.38 6.40
C GLN A 219 -17.66 7.99 7.81
N LEU A 220 -16.73 8.86 8.14
CA LEU A 220 -16.72 9.64 9.37
C LEU A 220 -17.69 10.82 9.33
N GLY A 221 -18.11 11.27 8.14
CA GLY A 221 -18.97 12.45 7.95
C GLY A 221 -18.27 13.78 8.27
N HIS A 222 -16.96 13.82 8.35
CA HIS A 222 -16.19 15.04 8.57
C HIS A 222 -14.83 15.00 7.84
N PRO A 223 -14.21 16.16 7.57
CA PRO A 223 -12.88 16.22 6.95
C PRO A 223 -11.84 15.42 7.73
N LEU A 224 -10.98 14.71 7.02
CA LEU A 224 -9.84 13.98 7.54
C LEU A 224 -8.67 14.15 6.57
N SER A 225 -7.52 14.61 7.05
CA SER A 225 -6.32 14.70 6.23
C SER A 225 -5.52 13.40 6.26
N VAL A 226 -4.65 13.21 5.27
CA VAL A 226 -3.71 12.09 5.25
C VAL A 226 -2.71 12.20 6.41
N ALA A 227 -2.26 13.41 6.75
CA ALA A 227 -1.38 13.65 7.88
C ALA A 227 -2.04 13.30 9.24
N ASP A 228 -3.31 13.68 9.45
CA ASP A 228 -4.04 13.28 10.66
C ASP A 228 -4.23 11.77 10.72
N THR A 229 -4.43 11.12 9.57
CA THR A 229 -4.54 9.66 9.48
C THR A 229 -3.22 8.99 9.87
N GLU A 230 -2.09 9.44 9.31
CA GLU A 230 -0.76 8.96 9.68
C GLU A 230 -0.51 9.12 11.19
N GLN A 231 -0.83 10.29 11.74
CA GLN A 231 -0.68 10.53 13.19
C GLN A 231 -1.53 9.56 14.03
N ARG A 232 -2.74 9.19 13.59
CA ARG A 232 -3.56 8.18 14.27
C ARG A 232 -2.88 6.80 14.27
N PHE A 233 -2.29 6.39 13.14
CA PHE A 233 -1.50 5.16 13.08
C PHE A 233 -0.32 5.20 14.06
N ILE A 234 0.44 6.30 14.12
CA ILE A 234 1.55 6.50 15.05
C ILE A 234 1.06 6.42 16.51
N ASN A 235 -0.06 7.06 16.84
CA ASN A 235 -0.61 7.04 18.19
C ASN A 235 -0.98 5.62 18.66
N VAL A 236 -1.48 4.78 17.77
CA VAL A 236 -1.75 3.36 18.08
C VAL A 236 -0.45 2.59 18.34
N LEU A 237 0.62 2.87 17.60
CA LEU A 237 1.94 2.26 17.87
C LEU A 237 2.47 2.69 19.24
N GLN A 238 2.36 3.98 19.59
CA GLN A 238 2.84 4.55 20.86
C GLN A 238 2.16 3.95 22.10
N GLN A 239 0.96 3.38 21.95
CA GLN A 239 0.29 2.67 23.05
C GLN A 239 0.99 1.36 23.42
N ARG A 240 1.83 0.79 22.56
CA ARG A 240 2.39 -0.57 22.70
C ARG A 240 3.89 -0.66 22.49
N ALA A 241 4.50 0.38 21.94
CA ALA A 241 5.92 0.43 21.60
C ALA A 241 6.48 1.84 21.79
N THR A 242 7.80 1.93 21.98
CA THR A 242 8.50 3.20 21.80
C THR A 242 8.63 3.46 20.30
N VAL A 243 8.03 4.56 19.81
CA VAL A 243 8.12 4.94 18.40
C VAL A 243 9.35 5.82 18.19
N ASP A 244 10.25 5.37 17.34
CA ASP A 244 11.46 6.08 16.95
C ASP A 244 11.31 6.66 15.54
N THR A 245 11.27 7.98 15.45
CA THR A 245 11.13 8.73 14.19
C THR A 245 12.48 9.23 13.67
N THR A 246 13.58 9.00 14.38
CA THR A 246 14.89 9.62 14.12
C THR A 246 15.91 8.65 13.54
N THR A 247 15.94 7.43 14.01
CA THR A 247 16.95 6.42 13.61
C THR A 247 16.77 6.00 12.16
N LEU A 248 15.54 5.71 11.71
CA LEU A 248 15.33 5.19 10.37
C LEU A 248 15.73 6.17 9.25
N PRO A 249 15.40 7.48 9.31
CA PRO A 249 15.95 8.45 8.37
C PRO A 249 17.47 8.44 8.28
N LEU A 250 18.19 8.33 9.41
CA LEU A 250 19.65 8.26 9.42
C LEU A 250 20.17 6.96 8.79
N LEU A 251 19.54 5.82 9.09
CA LEU A 251 19.91 4.53 8.51
C LEU A 251 19.71 4.52 6.98
N THR A 252 18.75 5.26 6.46
CA THR A 252 18.54 5.36 5.01
C THR A 252 19.66 6.12 4.29
N GLU A 253 20.45 6.93 4.99
CA GLU A 253 21.61 7.64 4.44
C GLU A 253 22.90 6.79 4.48
N GLU A 254 22.91 5.65 5.17
CA GLU A 254 24.10 4.78 5.23
C GLU A 254 24.46 4.21 3.85
N PRO A 255 25.77 4.14 3.51
CA PRO A 255 26.21 3.66 2.18
C PRO A 255 25.68 2.27 1.81
N GLU A 256 25.54 1.38 2.78
CA GLU A 256 25.03 0.03 2.56
C GLU A 256 23.54 0.06 2.18
N PHE A 257 22.72 0.84 2.88
CA PHE A 257 21.32 1.03 2.51
C PHE A 257 21.19 1.65 1.12
N GLN A 258 21.97 2.68 0.82
CA GLN A 258 21.96 3.37 -0.48
C GLN A 258 22.36 2.43 -1.63
N ALA A 259 23.27 1.50 -1.41
CA ALA A 259 23.60 0.47 -2.42
C ALA A 259 22.44 -0.48 -2.70
N HIS A 260 21.70 -0.90 -1.67
CA HIS A 260 20.49 -1.72 -1.80
C HIS A 260 19.35 -0.93 -2.45
N LEU A 261 19.16 0.33 -2.06
CA LEU A 261 18.15 1.21 -2.66
C LEU A 261 18.41 1.40 -4.15
N LYS A 262 19.67 1.69 -4.54
CA LYS A 262 20.05 1.79 -5.95
C LYS A 262 19.77 0.50 -6.74
N THR A 263 20.13 -0.64 -6.18
CA THR A 263 19.86 -1.94 -6.79
C THR A 263 18.35 -2.16 -6.98
N ALA A 264 17.57 -1.84 -5.98
CA ALA A 264 16.11 -1.93 -6.01
C ALA A 264 15.50 -0.97 -7.05
N TYR A 265 16.01 0.25 -7.12
CA TYR A 265 15.59 1.26 -8.11
C TYR A 265 15.87 0.78 -9.54
N ASP A 266 17.10 0.27 -9.81
CA ASP A 266 17.45 -0.26 -11.11
C ASP A 266 16.56 -1.45 -11.52
N GLN A 267 16.13 -2.27 -10.55
CA GLN A 267 15.16 -3.35 -10.80
C GLN A 267 13.77 -2.80 -11.14
N MET A 268 13.29 -1.79 -10.40
CA MET A 268 12.01 -1.13 -10.68
C MET A 268 12.04 -0.46 -12.05
N GLN A 269 13.11 0.23 -12.38
CA GLN A 269 13.28 0.89 -13.68
C GLN A 269 13.25 -0.11 -14.86
N ARG A 270 13.94 -1.26 -14.73
CA ARG A 270 13.87 -2.35 -15.73
C ARG A 270 12.45 -2.91 -15.86
N ARG A 271 11.69 -2.94 -14.78
CA ARG A 271 10.29 -3.41 -14.79
C ARG A 271 9.40 -2.47 -15.59
N GLN A 272 9.55 -1.14 -15.42
CA GLN A 272 8.73 -0.16 -16.15
C GLN A 272 8.87 -0.29 -17.69
N ARG A 273 10.02 -0.75 -18.20
CA ARG A 273 10.22 -0.99 -19.65
C ARG A 273 9.24 -2.01 -20.25
N ARG A 274 8.52 -2.77 -19.41
CA ARG A 274 7.50 -3.72 -19.85
C ARG A 274 6.14 -3.08 -20.12
N LEU A 275 5.98 -1.80 -19.80
CA LEU A 275 4.77 -1.04 -20.10
C LEU A 275 4.83 -0.38 -21.49
N HIS A 276 5.98 -0.38 -22.11
CA HIS A 276 6.30 0.16 -23.44
C HIS A 276 6.85 -0.99 -24.32
#